data_4d50205ec50b654c5c41d39381effab9
#
_entry.id   4d50205ec50b654c5c41d39381effab9
#
_cell.length_a   1.000
_cell.length_b   1.000
_cell.length_c   1.000
_cell.angle_alpha   90.00
_cell.angle_beta   90.00
_cell.angle_gamma   90.00
#
_symmetry.space_group_name_H-M   'P 1'
#
loop_
_entity.id
_entity.type
_entity.pdbx_description
1 polymer ?
#
loop_
_entity_poly.entity_id
_entity_poly.type
_entity_poly.pdbx_seq_one_letter_code
_entity_poly.pdbx_strand_id
1 'polypeptide(L)'
;MPQKEKGRGEEPQRGKSAGGGVRSAIVIPNYNGMKYIENCLVSLAEEPALVIVVDNGSSDGSRELVREKFPSVRLIALDKNYGFCGAVNRGIEESGRDKTTYIILLNNDTAVEPGFVRALEHALDQDESVFSGAARMVNLYRPELIDDAGDYYCALGWAFAVGKDRPAAAYGRPREIFSACGGACIYRRSILVQIGLLDEHHFAYLEDVDIGYRAKIHGYRNLYVPEAVVRHAGSGVSGSRHNDFKVKLSAKNSVYLVYKNMPPVQILLNLPFLLAGFSVKTLFFLKKGLVKSWLQGTFEGLRLVCSKKGREKRVRFVSSRFFAYARIQWELFRNIWYRIRL
;
A
#
# COMPACT_ATOMS: atom_id res chain seq x y z
N MET A 1 -38.35 60.43 -11.47
CA MET A 1 -38.20 59.05 -12.00
C MET A 1 -36.72 58.72 -12.09
N PRO A 2 -36.20 57.80 -11.28
CA PRO A 2 -34.90 57.15 -11.53
C PRO A 2 -35.12 55.70 -11.94
N GLN A 3 -34.31 55.29 -12.92
CA GLN A 3 -34.31 53.99 -13.55
C GLN A 3 -33.70 52.94 -12.61
N LYS A 4 -34.29 51.73 -12.61
CA LYS A 4 -33.80 50.54 -11.96
C LYS A 4 -32.66 49.92 -12.76
N GLU A 5 -31.43 49.86 -12.18
CA GLU A 5 -30.37 48.99 -12.63
C GLU A 5 -30.63 47.54 -12.23
N LYS A 6 -30.63 46.68 -13.23
CA LYS A 6 -30.69 45.21 -13.07
C LYS A 6 -29.30 44.70 -12.71
N GLY A 7 -29.14 44.16 -11.51
CA GLY A 7 -27.99 43.38 -11.13
C GLY A 7 -27.86 42.14 -12.00
N ARG A 8 -26.70 41.98 -12.67
CA ARG A 8 -26.28 40.74 -13.34
C ARG A 8 -25.77 39.79 -12.25
N GLY A 9 -26.45 38.68 -12.11
CA GLY A 9 -25.95 37.56 -11.35
C GLY A 9 -24.71 36.98 -12.02
N GLU A 10 -23.61 36.97 -11.29
CA GLU A 10 -22.41 36.23 -11.69
C GLU A 10 -22.67 34.73 -11.50
N GLU A 11 -22.72 33.97 -12.59
CA GLU A 11 -22.65 32.52 -12.57
C GLU A 11 -21.24 32.10 -12.07
N PRO A 12 -21.10 31.09 -11.18
CA PRO A 12 -19.80 30.59 -10.77
C PRO A 12 -19.12 29.96 -11.99
N GLN A 13 -17.96 30.49 -12.36
CA GLN A 13 -17.12 29.96 -13.42
C GLN A 13 -16.78 28.49 -13.09
N ARG A 14 -17.37 27.57 -13.85
CA ARG A 14 -16.90 26.17 -13.93
C ARG A 14 -15.48 26.19 -14.46
N GLY A 15 -14.52 25.85 -13.58
CA GLY A 15 -13.13 25.66 -13.94
C GLY A 15 -13.03 24.68 -15.11
N LYS A 16 -12.60 25.18 -16.28
CA LYS A 16 -12.27 24.36 -17.45
C LYS A 16 -11.08 23.47 -17.07
N SER A 17 -11.31 22.17 -16.94
CA SER A 17 -10.25 21.17 -16.86
C SER A 17 -9.47 21.21 -18.19
N ALA A 18 -8.24 21.68 -18.12
CA ALA A 18 -7.32 21.60 -19.24
C ALA A 18 -6.93 20.13 -19.48
N GLY A 19 -7.14 19.63 -20.71
CA GLY A 19 -6.56 18.41 -21.26
C GLY A 19 -7.20 17.11 -20.77
N GLY A 20 -8.08 16.51 -21.56
CA GLY A 20 -8.85 15.29 -21.28
C GLY A 20 -8.06 13.98 -21.23
N GLY A 21 -6.96 13.90 -20.46
CA GLY A 21 -6.23 12.67 -20.17
C GLY A 21 -6.64 12.07 -18.81
N VAL A 22 -6.70 10.75 -18.72
CA VAL A 22 -6.92 10.03 -17.47
C VAL A 22 -5.78 10.33 -16.49
N ARG A 23 -6.11 10.81 -15.27
CA ARG A 23 -5.11 11.23 -14.27
C ARG A 23 -4.50 10.06 -13.50
N SER A 24 -5.27 8.99 -13.29
CA SER A 24 -4.88 7.84 -12.48
C SER A 24 -4.79 6.57 -13.31
N ALA A 25 -3.80 5.73 -13.00
CA ALA A 25 -3.74 4.33 -13.43
C ALA A 25 -3.96 3.42 -12.23
N ILE A 26 -4.89 2.49 -12.34
CA ILE A 26 -5.14 1.42 -11.36
C ILE A 26 -4.35 0.20 -11.80
N VAL A 27 -3.42 -0.25 -10.97
CA VAL A 27 -2.62 -1.46 -11.19
C VAL A 27 -3.14 -2.57 -10.29
N ILE A 28 -3.62 -3.64 -10.91
CA ILE A 28 -4.21 -4.81 -10.25
C ILE A 28 -3.31 -6.03 -10.51
N PRO A 29 -2.47 -6.44 -9.52
CA PRO A 29 -1.75 -7.72 -9.64
C PRO A 29 -2.72 -8.87 -9.49
N ASN A 30 -2.74 -9.79 -10.47
CA ASN A 30 -3.57 -10.96 -10.46
C ASN A 30 -2.72 -12.25 -10.44
N TYR A 31 -2.99 -13.13 -9.49
CA TYR A 31 -2.42 -14.47 -9.46
C TYR A 31 -3.45 -15.47 -8.94
N ASN A 32 -3.95 -16.32 -9.84
CA ASN A 32 -5.01 -17.29 -9.55
C ASN A 32 -6.22 -16.64 -8.87
N GLY A 33 -6.71 -15.53 -9.47
CA GLY A 33 -7.76 -14.69 -8.91
C GLY A 33 -9.15 -14.92 -9.49
N MET A 34 -9.42 -16.04 -10.15
CA MET A 34 -10.68 -16.36 -10.84
C MET A 34 -11.92 -16.05 -10.01
N LYS A 35 -11.85 -16.34 -8.71
CA LYS A 35 -12.97 -16.14 -7.79
C LYS A 35 -13.41 -14.69 -7.61
N TYR A 36 -12.50 -13.73 -7.80
CA TYR A 36 -12.72 -12.35 -7.36
C TYR A 36 -12.53 -11.30 -8.46
N ILE A 37 -11.64 -11.57 -9.43
CA ILE A 37 -11.21 -10.57 -10.42
C ILE A 37 -12.36 -9.96 -11.22
N GLU A 38 -13.39 -10.74 -11.54
CA GLU A 38 -14.56 -10.26 -12.29
C GLU A 38 -15.30 -9.18 -11.50
N ASN A 39 -15.63 -9.43 -10.23
CA ASN A 39 -16.30 -8.46 -9.36
C ASN A 39 -15.45 -7.20 -9.14
N CYS A 40 -14.14 -7.36 -9.02
CA CYS A 40 -13.21 -6.23 -8.91
C CYS A 40 -13.31 -5.34 -10.15
N LEU A 41 -13.22 -5.91 -11.35
CA LEU A 41 -13.27 -5.15 -12.60
C LEU A 41 -14.63 -4.52 -12.88
N VAL A 42 -15.73 -5.21 -12.55
CA VAL A 42 -17.08 -4.66 -12.65
C VAL A 42 -17.23 -3.42 -11.76
N SER A 43 -16.69 -3.44 -10.53
CA SER A 43 -16.77 -2.28 -9.63
C SER A 43 -16.00 -1.05 -10.14
N LEU A 44 -15.09 -1.22 -11.09
CA LEU A 44 -14.27 -0.16 -11.68
C LEU A 44 -14.84 0.42 -12.97
N ALA A 45 -15.96 -0.11 -13.49
CA ALA A 45 -16.46 0.23 -14.82
C ALA A 45 -16.74 1.73 -15.02
N GLU A 46 -17.20 2.43 -13.97
CA GLU A 46 -17.53 3.86 -13.99
C GLU A 46 -16.45 4.76 -13.37
N GLU A 47 -15.34 4.18 -12.90
CA GLU A 47 -14.27 4.95 -12.29
C GLU A 47 -13.35 5.58 -13.35
N PRO A 48 -12.98 6.89 -13.21
CA PRO A 48 -12.25 7.62 -14.24
C PRO A 48 -10.73 7.30 -14.20
N ALA A 49 -10.36 6.06 -14.48
CA ALA A 49 -8.97 5.59 -14.42
C ALA A 49 -8.61 4.65 -15.56
N LEU A 50 -7.32 4.61 -15.92
CA LEU A 50 -6.77 3.55 -16.74
C LEU A 50 -6.62 2.29 -15.89
N VAL A 51 -7.30 1.21 -16.25
CA VAL A 51 -7.19 -0.08 -15.53
C VAL A 51 -6.15 -0.97 -16.20
N ILE A 52 -5.17 -1.42 -15.41
CA ILE A 52 -4.09 -2.32 -15.84
C ILE A 52 -4.12 -3.55 -14.94
N VAL A 53 -4.44 -4.71 -15.51
CA VAL A 53 -4.30 -6.00 -14.82
C VAL A 53 -2.95 -6.60 -15.20
N VAL A 54 -2.17 -6.95 -14.18
CA VAL A 54 -0.91 -7.69 -14.38
C VAL A 54 -1.12 -9.13 -13.93
N ASP A 55 -1.38 -9.99 -14.90
CA ASP A 55 -1.48 -11.43 -14.64
C ASP A 55 -0.09 -12.00 -14.37
N ASN A 56 0.11 -12.46 -13.16
CA ASN A 56 1.40 -12.88 -12.61
C ASN A 56 1.65 -14.40 -12.79
N GLY A 57 1.34 -14.90 -13.98
CA GLY A 57 1.48 -16.32 -14.33
C GLY A 57 0.36 -17.20 -13.77
N SER A 58 -0.90 -16.76 -13.87
CA SER A 58 -2.07 -17.54 -13.43
C SER A 58 -2.31 -18.78 -14.29
N SER A 59 -2.88 -19.81 -13.68
CA SER A 59 -3.26 -21.08 -14.31
C SER A 59 -4.73 -21.47 -14.09
N ASP A 60 -5.53 -20.57 -13.51
CA ASP A 60 -6.92 -20.81 -13.10
C ASP A 60 -7.96 -20.30 -14.10
N GLY A 61 -7.54 -19.77 -15.27
CA GLY A 61 -8.43 -19.19 -16.28
C GLY A 61 -8.75 -17.71 -16.08
N SER A 62 -8.29 -17.09 -14.96
CA SER A 62 -8.56 -15.67 -14.68
C SER A 62 -8.00 -14.72 -15.73
N ARG A 63 -6.87 -15.07 -16.34
CA ARG A 63 -6.26 -14.31 -17.44
C ARG A 63 -7.16 -14.29 -18.68
N GLU A 64 -7.69 -15.43 -19.05
CA GLU A 64 -8.59 -15.62 -20.20
C GLU A 64 -9.90 -14.86 -19.97
N LEU A 65 -10.47 -14.95 -18.77
CA LEU A 65 -11.66 -14.19 -18.37
C LEU A 65 -11.46 -12.68 -18.54
N VAL A 66 -10.34 -12.14 -18.07
CA VAL A 66 -10.04 -10.69 -18.23
C VAL A 66 -9.95 -10.31 -19.70
N ARG A 67 -9.25 -11.11 -20.51
CA ARG A 67 -9.09 -10.86 -21.96
C ARG A 67 -10.42 -10.84 -22.71
N GLU A 68 -11.31 -11.77 -22.38
CA GLU A 68 -12.57 -11.95 -23.10
C GLU A 68 -13.67 -11.00 -22.65
N LYS A 69 -13.83 -10.81 -21.33
CA LYS A 69 -14.93 -10.02 -20.78
C LYS A 69 -14.61 -8.53 -20.59
N PHE A 70 -13.34 -8.15 -20.49
CA PHE A 70 -12.92 -6.78 -20.19
C PHE A 70 -11.92 -6.23 -21.22
N PRO A 71 -12.32 -6.08 -22.51
CA PRO A 71 -11.40 -5.66 -23.58
C PRO A 71 -10.84 -4.24 -23.41
N SER A 72 -11.47 -3.38 -22.60
CA SER A 72 -11.00 -2.04 -22.27
C SER A 72 -9.88 -2.06 -21.20
N VAL A 73 -9.71 -3.17 -20.49
CA VAL A 73 -8.66 -3.34 -19.47
C VAL A 73 -7.34 -3.68 -20.16
N ARG A 74 -6.28 -2.96 -19.82
CA ARG A 74 -4.94 -3.28 -20.31
C ARG A 74 -4.40 -4.49 -19.55
N LEU A 75 -4.26 -5.63 -20.23
CA LEU A 75 -3.77 -6.88 -19.64
C LEU A 75 -2.29 -7.10 -19.98
N ILE A 76 -1.47 -7.27 -18.94
CA ILE A 76 -0.06 -7.68 -19.03
C ILE A 76 0.01 -9.13 -18.52
N ALA A 77 0.41 -10.07 -19.38
CA ALA A 77 0.58 -11.47 -18.99
C ALA A 77 2.06 -11.79 -18.77
N LEU A 78 2.41 -12.15 -17.54
CA LEU A 78 3.75 -12.60 -17.18
C LEU A 78 3.88 -14.12 -17.32
N ASP A 79 5.10 -14.57 -17.57
CA ASP A 79 5.43 -16.01 -17.77
C ASP A 79 5.40 -16.83 -16.47
N LYS A 80 5.58 -16.17 -15.31
CA LYS A 80 5.59 -16.79 -13.98
C LYS A 80 5.24 -15.80 -12.89
N ASN A 81 5.11 -16.27 -11.65
CA ASN A 81 4.87 -15.45 -10.47
C ASN A 81 6.15 -14.73 -10.01
N TYR A 82 6.23 -13.43 -10.22
CA TYR A 82 7.30 -12.52 -9.76
C TYR A 82 7.03 -11.89 -8.38
N GLY A 83 5.99 -12.34 -7.68
CA GLY A 83 5.52 -11.73 -6.44
C GLY A 83 4.70 -10.46 -6.67
N PHE A 84 4.13 -9.96 -5.59
CA PHE A 84 3.35 -8.72 -5.62
C PHE A 84 4.17 -7.54 -6.15
N CYS A 85 5.37 -7.32 -5.59
CA CYS A 85 6.25 -6.21 -5.98
C CYS A 85 6.61 -6.26 -7.47
N GLY A 86 6.95 -7.44 -7.98
CA GLY A 86 7.32 -7.60 -9.39
C GLY A 86 6.15 -7.32 -10.33
N ALA A 87 4.96 -7.84 -10.04
CA ALA A 87 3.77 -7.56 -10.84
C ALA A 87 3.38 -6.08 -10.80
N VAL A 88 3.35 -5.48 -9.62
CA VAL A 88 3.02 -4.06 -9.44
C VAL A 88 3.99 -3.15 -10.20
N ASN A 89 5.30 -3.40 -10.10
CA ASN A 89 6.29 -2.60 -10.82
C ASN A 89 6.07 -2.61 -12.34
N ARG A 90 5.74 -3.78 -12.94
CA ARG A 90 5.42 -3.87 -14.38
C ARG A 90 4.20 -3.03 -14.75
N GLY A 91 3.17 -3.04 -13.90
CA GLY A 91 1.99 -2.19 -14.11
C GLY A 91 2.30 -0.70 -13.99
N ILE A 92 3.14 -0.30 -13.03
CA ILE A 92 3.59 1.08 -12.87
C ILE A 92 4.41 1.54 -14.08
N GLU A 93 5.33 0.71 -14.57
CA GLU A 93 6.14 0.98 -15.75
C GLU A 93 5.25 1.15 -17.00
N GLU A 94 4.30 0.24 -17.21
CA GLU A 94 3.34 0.30 -18.33
C GLU A 94 2.50 1.58 -18.30
N SER A 95 1.99 1.97 -17.12
CA SER A 95 1.21 3.21 -16.95
C SER A 95 2.01 4.49 -17.26
N GLY A 96 3.34 4.40 -17.34
CA GLY A 96 4.22 5.50 -17.72
C GLY A 96 3.98 6.02 -19.13
N ARG A 97 3.50 5.17 -20.02
CA ARG A 97 3.17 5.54 -21.42
C ARG A 97 2.02 6.56 -21.48
N ASP A 98 1.11 6.52 -20.52
CA ASP A 98 -0.08 7.39 -20.47
C ASP A 98 0.15 8.67 -19.64
N LYS A 99 1.38 8.88 -19.12
CA LYS A 99 1.78 10.05 -18.33
C LYS A 99 0.83 10.34 -17.15
N THR A 100 0.27 9.31 -16.53
CA THR A 100 -0.65 9.46 -15.39
C THR A 100 0.02 10.16 -14.21
N THR A 101 -0.72 11.00 -13.50
CA THR A 101 -0.24 11.73 -12.31
C THR A 101 -0.17 10.83 -11.09
N TYR A 102 -1.10 9.88 -10.99
CA TYR A 102 -1.27 9.00 -9.86
C TYR A 102 -1.24 7.53 -10.26
N ILE A 103 -0.77 6.71 -9.33
CA ILE A 103 -0.82 5.26 -9.40
C ILE A 103 -1.68 4.76 -8.25
N ILE A 104 -2.71 4.02 -8.56
CA ILE A 104 -3.54 3.34 -7.57
C ILE A 104 -3.18 1.85 -7.60
N LEU A 105 -2.83 1.29 -6.45
CA LEU A 105 -2.72 -0.15 -6.29
C LEU A 105 -4.04 -0.68 -5.75
N LEU A 106 -4.51 -1.76 -6.32
CA LEU A 106 -5.75 -2.39 -5.92
C LEU A 106 -5.62 -3.91 -6.03
N ASN A 107 -5.94 -4.63 -4.96
CA ASN A 107 -5.96 -6.09 -4.99
C ASN A 107 -7.13 -6.61 -5.85
N ASN A 108 -6.92 -7.76 -6.48
CA ASN A 108 -7.95 -8.42 -7.30
C ASN A 108 -9.14 -8.98 -6.51
N ASP A 109 -9.02 -9.10 -5.16
CA ASP A 109 -10.06 -9.56 -4.25
C ASP A 109 -10.79 -8.41 -3.52
N THR A 110 -10.93 -7.29 -4.23
CA THR A 110 -11.61 -6.07 -3.77
C THR A 110 -12.79 -5.70 -4.66
N ALA A 111 -13.68 -4.84 -4.14
CA ALA A 111 -14.70 -4.13 -4.90
C ALA A 111 -14.80 -2.70 -4.38
N VAL A 112 -14.64 -1.70 -5.26
CA VAL A 112 -14.66 -0.28 -4.88
C VAL A 112 -16.09 0.25 -4.82
N GLU A 113 -16.33 1.24 -3.95
CA GLU A 113 -17.56 2.01 -3.95
C GLU A 113 -17.47 3.18 -4.96
N PRO A 114 -18.59 3.67 -5.53
CA PRO A 114 -18.58 4.76 -6.50
C PRO A 114 -17.85 6.01 -6.01
N GLY A 115 -17.01 6.60 -6.87
CA GLY A 115 -16.21 7.78 -6.55
C GLY A 115 -14.88 7.50 -5.84
N PHE A 116 -14.50 6.25 -5.73
CA PHE A 116 -13.25 5.80 -5.10
C PHE A 116 -12.01 6.52 -5.64
N VAL A 117 -11.85 6.58 -6.96
CA VAL A 117 -10.71 7.24 -7.61
C VAL A 117 -10.70 8.74 -7.31
N ARG A 118 -11.85 9.40 -7.44
CA ARG A 118 -11.95 10.84 -7.19
C ARG A 118 -11.64 11.21 -5.74
N ALA A 119 -12.08 10.41 -4.78
CA ALA A 119 -11.79 10.63 -3.36
C ALA A 119 -10.28 10.54 -3.09
N LEU A 120 -9.59 9.54 -3.66
CA LEU A 120 -8.16 9.38 -3.52
C LEU A 120 -7.37 10.53 -4.19
N GLU A 121 -7.74 10.90 -5.42
CA GLU A 121 -7.11 12.02 -6.13
C GLU A 121 -7.28 13.32 -5.36
N HIS A 122 -8.51 13.62 -4.92
CA HIS A 122 -8.82 14.82 -4.16
C HIS A 122 -7.96 14.95 -2.89
N ALA A 123 -7.79 13.86 -2.14
CA ALA A 123 -6.99 13.87 -0.92
C ALA A 123 -5.52 14.23 -1.19
N LEU A 124 -4.94 13.77 -2.31
CA LEU A 124 -3.57 14.09 -2.68
C LEU A 124 -3.45 15.48 -3.30
N ASP A 125 -4.47 15.97 -4.00
CA ASP A 125 -4.47 17.30 -4.62
C ASP A 125 -4.42 18.43 -3.58
N GLN A 126 -4.91 18.21 -2.35
CA GLN A 126 -4.92 19.20 -1.27
C GLN A 126 -3.53 19.55 -0.73
N ASP A 127 -2.54 18.66 -0.89
CA ASP A 127 -1.21 18.85 -0.30
C ASP A 127 -0.16 18.10 -1.12
N GLU A 128 0.76 18.83 -1.75
CA GLU A 128 1.84 18.27 -2.56
C GLU A 128 2.86 17.47 -1.74
N SER A 129 2.92 17.68 -0.42
CA SER A 129 3.77 16.89 0.49
C SER A 129 3.23 15.48 0.73
N VAL A 130 1.99 15.19 0.33
CA VAL A 130 1.39 13.87 0.47
C VAL A 130 1.86 12.96 -0.65
N PHE A 131 2.55 11.89 -0.26
CA PHE A 131 2.99 10.83 -1.16
C PHE A 131 1.92 9.81 -1.44
N SER A 132 1.26 9.30 -0.38
CA SER A 132 0.30 8.22 -0.52
C SER A 132 -0.98 8.43 0.28
N GLY A 133 -2.08 7.85 -0.23
CA GLY A 133 -3.36 7.75 0.46
C GLY A 133 -3.81 6.29 0.57
N ALA A 134 -4.10 5.81 1.79
CA ALA A 134 -4.73 4.51 2.03
C ALA A 134 -6.25 4.65 1.99
N ALA A 135 -6.93 3.82 1.23
CA ALA A 135 -8.38 3.76 1.23
C ALA A 135 -8.94 3.17 2.54
N ARG A 136 -10.21 3.46 2.83
CA ARG A 136 -10.97 2.76 3.87
C ARG A 136 -11.35 1.37 3.38
N MET A 137 -10.57 0.38 3.78
CA MET A 137 -10.87 -1.02 3.46
C MET A 137 -11.82 -1.58 4.52
N VAL A 138 -13.01 -1.99 4.09
CA VAL A 138 -13.98 -2.71 4.93
C VAL A 138 -14.02 -4.18 4.53
N ASN A 139 -14.42 -5.04 5.46
CA ASN A 139 -14.53 -6.47 5.17
C ASN A 139 -15.64 -6.73 4.14
N LEU A 140 -15.36 -7.50 3.09
CA LEU A 140 -16.31 -7.78 2.01
C LEU A 140 -17.61 -8.45 2.51
N TYR A 141 -17.49 -9.32 3.51
CA TYR A 141 -18.60 -10.11 4.03
C TYR A 141 -19.25 -9.49 5.27
N ARG A 142 -18.56 -8.54 5.93
CA ARG A 142 -19.01 -7.81 7.11
C ARG A 142 -18.61 -6.34 6.95
N PRO A 143 -19.28 -5.56 6.07
CA PRO A 143 -18.87 -4.19 5.72
C PRO A 143 -18.94 -3.20 6.90
N GLU A 144 -19.62 -3.57 7.98
CA GLU A 144 -19.61 -2.83 9.25
C GLU A 144 -18.27 -2.89 9.99
N LEU A 145 -17.32 -3.75 9.56
CA LEU A 145 -15.99 -3.89 10.16
C LEU A 145 -14.88 -3.42 9.24
N ILE A 146 -13.91 -2.73 9.81
CA ILE A 146 -12.67 -2.35 9.11
C ILE A 146 -11.82 -3.59 8.83
N ASP A 147 -11.31 -3.67 7.62
CA ASP A 147 -10.21 -4.56 7.26
C ASP A 147 -8.86 -3.85 7.42
N ASP A 148 -8.76 -2.60 6.91
CA ASP A 148 -7.58 -1.75 7.04
C ASP A 148 -7.97 -0.27 6.97
N ALA A 149 -7.39 0.56 7.84
CA ALA A 149 -7.50 2.01 7.85
C ALA A 149 -6.11 2.68 7.86
N GLY A 150 -5.17 2.10 7.12
CA GLY A 150 -3.76 2.46 7.05
C GLY A 150 -2.90 1.64 8.00
N ASP A 151 -1.62 1.57 7.69
CA ASP A 151 -0.65 0.81 8.47
C ASP A 151 0.15 1.69 9.42
N TYR A 152 0.44 1.14 10.59
CA TYR A 152 1.43 1.66 11.51
C TYR A 152 2.63 0.72 11.62
N TYR A 153 3.80 1.31 11.84
CA TYR A 153 5.04 0.60 12.11
C TYR A 153 5.65 1.11 13.41
N CYS A 154 6.15 0.23 14.28
CA CYS A 154 6.65 0.62 15.59
C CYS A 154 8.07 0.08 15.86
N ALA A 155 8.70 0.60 16.92
CA ALA A 155 10.07 0.27 17.30
C ALA A 155 10.31 -1.23 17.62
N LEU A 156 9.24 -2.00 17.87
CA LEU A 156 9.32 -3.46 18.00
C LEU A 156 9.60 -4.19 16.66
N GLY A 157 9.71 -3.45 15.54
CA GLY A 157 9.81 -4.02 14.19
C GLY A 157 8.50 -4.64 13.69
N TRP A 158 7.35 -4.15 14.18
CA TRP A 158 6.03 -4.66 13.82
C TRP A 158 5.26 -3.65 12.99
N ALA A 159 4.77 -4.10 11.82
CA ALA A 159 3.70 -3.44 11.10
C ALA A 159 2.36 -4.01 11.54
N PHE A 160 1.33 -3.16 11.56
CA PHE A 160 -0.02 -3.55 11.89
C PHE A 160 -1.06 -2.62 11.26
N ALA A 161 -2.14 -3.22 10.74
CA ALA A 161 -3.28 -2.51 10.21
C ALA A 161 -4.06 -1.80 11.34
N VAL A 162 -4.44 -0.55 11.08
CA VAL A 162 -5.27 0.24 12.02
C VAL A 162 -6.73 -0.17 11.85
N GLY A 163 -7.41 -0.39 12.94
CA GLY A 163 -8.85 -0.64 12.96
C GLY A 163 -9.30 -2.04 12.58
N LYS A 164 -8.38 -2.97 12.31
CA LYS A 164 -8.73 -4.34 11.93
C LYS A 164 -9.76 -4.95 12.89
N ASP A 165 -10.86 -5.47 12.30
CA ASP A 165 -11.98 -6.07 12.99
C ASP A 165 -12.75 -5.12 13.98
N ARG A 166 -12.58 -3.79 13.85
CA ARG A 166 -13.29 -2.76 14.61
C ARG A 166 -14.43 -2.16 13.79
N PRO A 167 -15.46 -1.55 14.45
CA PRO A 167 -16.58 -0.93 13.75
C PRO A 167 -16.11 0.17 12.76
N ALA A 168 -16.53 0.07 11.51
CA ALA A 168 -16.13 1.01 10.43
C ALA A 168 -16.55 2.45 10.70
N ALA A 169 -17.66 2.65 11.40
CA ALA A 169 -18.18 3.97 11.78
C ALA A 169 -17.17 4.81 12.62
N ALA A 170 -16.28 4.14 13.39
CA ALA A 170 -15.25 4.82 14.17
C ALA A 170 -14.07 5.36 13.33
N TYR A 171 -14.02 5.02 12.03
CA TYR A 171 -12.91 5.34 11.13
C TYR A 171 -13.33 6.29 9.98
N GLY A 172 -14.21 7.24 10.25
CA GLY A 172 -14.71 8.23 9.29
C GLY A 172 -13.88 9.52 9.18
N ARG A 173 -12.72 9.63 9.84
CA ARG A 173 -11.90 10.85 9.80
C ARG A 173 -10.52 10.60 9.19
N PRO A 174 -10.01 11.50 8.33
CA PRO A 174 -8.67 11.41 7.78
C PRO A 174 -7.62 11.51 8.89
N ARG A 175 -6.48 10.88 8.69
CA ARG A 175 -5.35 10.91 9.63
C ARG A 175 -4.04 10.63 8.91
N GLU A 176 -2.93 11.07 9.52
CA GLU A 176 -1.60 10.65 9.10
C GLU A 176 -1.32 9.22 9.55
N ILE A 177 -0.76 8.41 8.66
CA ILE A 177 -0.41 7.00 8.85
C ILE A 177 1.07 6.78 8.57
N PHE A 178 1.59 5.61 8.93
CA PHE A 178 2.98 5.28 8.62
C PHE A 178 3.15 4.90 7.14
N SER A 179 2.28 4.06 6.64
CA SER A 179 2.25 3.63 5.23
C SER A 179 0.82 3.32 4.77
N ALA A 180 0.60 3.36 3.47
CA ALA A 180 -0.66 2.98 2.86
C ALA A 180 -0.57 1.53 2.40
N CYS A 181 -1.49 0.68 2.87
CA CYS A 181 -1.57 -0.74 2.50
C CYS A 181 -1.69 -0.91 0.98
N GLY A 182 -0.81 -1.72 0.39
CA GLY A 182 -0.80 -1.98 -1.05
C GLY A 182 -2.05 -2.66 -1.60
N GLY A 183 -2.97 -3.08 -0.73
CA GLY A 183 -4.26 -3.68 -1.12
C GLY A 183 -5.25 -2.69 -1.72
N ALA A 184 -5.22 -1.41 -1.30
CA ALA A 184 -6.01 -0.31 -1.88
C ALA A 184 -5.40 1.04 -1.48
N CYS A 185 -4.56 1.61 -2.33
CA CYS A 185 -3.89 2.88 -2.06
C CYS A 185 -3.59 3.66 -3.33
N ILE A 186 -3.34 4.96 -3.18
CA ILE A 186 -2.87 5.85 -4.23
C ILE A 186 -1.48 6.35 -3.91
N TYR A 187 -0.64 6.49 -4.93
CA TYR A 187 0.68 7.10 -4.87
C TYR A 187 0.80 8.27 -5.86
N ARG A 188 1.44 9.35 -5.45
CA ARG A 188 1.87 10.41 -6.36
C ARG A 188 3.07 9.90 -7.18
N ARG A 189 2.88 9.74 -8.49
CA ARG A 189 3.89 9.16 -9.39
C ARG A 189 5.24 9.88 -9.32
N SER A 190 5.26 11.21 -9.31
CA SER A 190 6.51 11.99 -9.28
C SER A 190 7.37 11.63 -8.06
N ILE A 191 6.74 11.50 -6.90
CA ILE A 191 7.43 11.12 -5.66
C ILE A 191 7.83 9.62 -5.72
N LEU A 192 6.95 8.75 -6.24
CA LEU A 192 7.23 7.32 -6.40
C LEU A 192 8.49 7.09 -7.27
N VAL A 193 8.63 7.82 -8.37
CA VAL A 193 9.83 7.77 -9.22
C VAL A 193 11.06 8.28 -8.48
N GLN A 194 10.94 9.36 -7.71
CA GLN A 194 12.02 9.96 -6.94
C GLN A 194 12.56 9.03 -5.83
N ILE A 195 11.67 8.38 -5.08
CA ILE A 195 12.06 7.51 -3.97
C ILE A 195 12.34 6.06 -4.39
N GLY A 196 12.04 5.72 -5.65
CA GLY A 196 12.15 4.39 -6.25
C GLY A 196 10.90 3.53 -6.06
N LEU A 197 10.67 2.60 -6.99
CA LEU A 197 9.53 1.68 -7.01
C LEU A 197 9.57 0.69 -5.83
N LEU A 198 8.65 -0.29 -5.82
CA LEU A 198 8.63 -1.35 -4.82
C LEU A 198 9.88 -2.22 -4.96
N ASP A 199 10.46 -2.62 -3.82
CA ASP A 199 11.65 -3.47 -3.84
C ASP A 199 11.26 -4.93 -4.02
N GLU A 200 11.60 -5.51 -5.17
CA GLU A 200 11.25 -6.89 -5.52
C GLU A 200 11.88 -7.95 -4.59
N HIS A 201 12.89 -7.60 -3.77
CA HIS A 201 13.41 -8.51 -2.74
C HIS A 201 12.39 -8.81 -1.63
N HIS A 202 11.38 -7.95 -1.45
CA HIS A 202 10.24 -8.26 -0.56
C HIS A 202 9.42 -9.41 -1.12
N PHE A 203 9.25 -9.52 -2.42
CA PHE A 203 8.33 -10.40 -3.11
C PHE A 203 6.86 -10.03 -2.81
N ALA A 204 6.43 -10.12 -1.57
CA ALA A 204 5.17 -9.62 -1.01
C ALA A 204 5.33 -9.44 0.52
N TYR A 205 4.47 -8.61 1.12
CA TYR A 205 4.42 -8.20 2.54
C TYR A 205 5.55 -7.25 2.96
N LEU A 206 5.19 -6.18 3.63
CA LEU A 206 6.03 -5.09 4.12
C LEU A 206 6.67 -4.21 3.02
N GLU A 207 6.38 -4.43 1.75
CA GLU A 207 6.78 -3.53 0.65
C GLU A 207 6.10 -2.16 0.76
N ASP A 208 4.86 -2.14 1.26
CA ASP A 208 4.09 -0.94 1.57
C ASP A 208 4.69 -0.16 2.74
N VAL A 209 5.13 -0.86 3.78
CA VAL A 209 5.85 -0.24 4.90
C VAL A 209 7.22 0.29 4.44
N ASP A 210 7.93 -0.45 3.58
CA ASP A 210 9.20 -0.03 3.00
C ASP A 210 9.07 1.28 2.22
N ILE A 211 8.09 1.34 1.32
CA ILE A 211 7.91 2.54 0.49
C ILE A 211 7.40 3.73 1.31
N GLY A 212 6.51 3.50 2.29
CA GLY A 212 6.05 4.51 3.22
C GLY A 212 7.18 5.06 4.09
N TYR A 213 8.10 4.19 4.54
CA TYR A 213 9.30 4.58 5.29
C TYR A 213 10.21 5.47 4.43
N ARG A 214 10.49 5.05 3.18
CA ARG A 214 11.29 5.84 2.23
C ARG A 214 10.69 7.21 1.96
N ALA A 215 9.38 7.30 1.79
CA ALA A 215 8.67 8.57 1.63
C ALA A 215 8.89 9.49 2.85
N LYS A 216 8.73 8.97 4.07
CA LYS A 216 8.98 9.73 5.32
C LYS A 216 10.44 10.17 5.46
N ILE A 217 11.42 9.37 5.05
CA ILE A 217 12.84 9.78 5.01
C ILE A 217 13.05 10.99 4.08
N HIS A 218 12.26 11.10 3.02
CA HIS A 218 12.28 12.24 2.10
C HIS A 218 11.42 13.42 2.56
N GLY A 219 10.76 13.33 3.72
CA GLY A 219 9.92 14.38 4.29
C GLY A 219 8.46 14.35 3.83
N TYR A 220 8.07 13.38 3.04
CA TYR A 220 6.70 13.20 2.57
C TYR A 220 5.79 12.55 3.61
N ARG A 221 4.48 12.70 3.42
CA ARG A 221 3.42 12.22 4.33
C ARG A 221 2.62 11.10 3.66
N ASN A 222 2.05 10.22 4.50
CA ASN A 222 1.10 9.20 4.08
C ASN A 222 -0.21 9.45 4.84
N LEU A 223 -1.36 9.39 4.14
CA LEU A 223 -2.67 9.70 4.70
C LEU A 223 -3.61 8.50 4.63
N TYR A 224 -4.53 8.42 5.55
CA TYR A 224 -5.74 7.62 5.46
C TYR A 224 -6.87 8.48 4.89
N VAL A 225 -7.56 7.96 3.87
CA VAL A 225 -8.62 8.64 3.10
C VAL A 225 -9.93 7.90 3.31
N PRO A 226 -10.73 8.27 4.33
CA PRO A 226 -11.95 7.54 4.69
C PRO A 226 -13.07 7.63 3.66
N GLU A 227 -13.05 8.63 2.78
CA GLU A 227 -14.02 8.82 1.69
C GLU A 227 -13.83 7.80 0.55
N ALA A 228 -12.61 7.31 0.36
CA ALA A 228 -12.32 6.25 -0.61
C ALA A 228 -12.61 4.88 0.00
N VAL A 229 -13.79 4.33 -0.26
CA VAL A 229 -14.24 3.07 0.35
C VAL A 229 -14.03 1.90 -0.61
N VAL A 230 -13.50 0.80 -0.07
CA VAL A 230 -13.31 -0.44 -0.80
C VAL A 230 -13.64 -1.64 0.10
N ARG A 231 -14.37 -2.60 -0.44
CA ARG A 231 -14.65 -3.89 0.19
C ARG A 231 -13.54 -4.88 -0.15
N HIS A 232 -13.01 -5.58 0.82
CA HIS A 232 -11.89 -6.52 0.64
C HIS A 232 -12.21 -7.89 1.24
N ALA A 233 -11.92 -8.97 0.49
CA ALA A 233 -12.20 -10.33 0.96
C ALA A 233 -11.28 -10.79 2.09
N GLY A 234 -10.18 -10.11 2.31
CA GLY A 234 -9.26 -10.39 3.41
C GLY A 234 -8.62 -11.76 3.33
N SER A 235 -7.44 -11.87 2.72
CA SER A 235 -6.74 -13.15 2.52
C SER A 235 -7.46 -14.13 1.57
N GLY A 236 -8.34 -13.62 0.69
CA GLY A 236 -9.14 -14.45 -0.22
C GLY A 236 -8.31 -15.35 -1.14
N VAL A 237 -7.20 -14.83 -1.66
CA VAL A 237 -6.28 -15.58 -2.54
C VAL A 237 -5.22 -16.34 -1.75
N SER A 238 -4.75 -15.81 -0.62
CA SER A 238 -3.62 -16.37 0.14
C SER A 238 -4.02 -17.31 1.28
N GLY A 239 -5.30 -17.64 1.43
CA GLY A 239 -5.82 -18.59 2.42
C GLY A 239 -5.85 -18.01 3.84
N SER A 240 -5.39 -18.77 4.84
CA SER A 240 -5.46 -18.38 6.25
C SER A 240 -4.60 -17.14 6.60
N ARG A 241 -4.95 -16.46 7.69
CA ARG A 241 -4.20 -15.31 8.23
C ARG A 241 -2.72 -15.63 8.49
N HIS A 242 -2.43 -16.87 8.93
CA HIS A 242 -1.07 -17.37 9.18
C HIS A 242 -0.89 -18.73 8.50
N ASN A 243 0.04 -18.81 7.57
CA ASN A 243 0.52 -20.05 6.97
C ASN A 243 2.05 -19.96 6.79
N ASP A 244 2.69 -21.08 6.49
CA ASP A 244 4.15 -21.17 6.37
C ASP A 244 4.73 -20.13 5.42
N PHE A 245 4.12 -19.95 4.25
CA PHE A 245 4.56 -18.98 3.24
C PHE A 245 4.53 -17.55 3.78
N LYS A 246 3.39 -17.11 4.34
CA LYS A 246 3.23 -15.75 4.88
C LYS A 246 4.19 -15.49 6.04
N VAL A 247 4.29 -16.43 6.96
CA VAL A 247 5.14 -16.30 8.16
C VAL A 247 6.61 -16.22 7.78
N LYS A 248 7.07 -17.10 6.90
CA LYS A 248 8.44 -17.11 6.40
C LYS A 248 8.80 -15.80 5.68
N LEU A 249 7.94 -15.36 4.79
CA LEU A 249 8.17 -14.15 4.01
C LEU A 249 8.13 -12.89 4.87
N SER A 250 7.15 -12.78 5.78
CA SER A 250 7.07 -11.66 6.72
C SER A 250 8.26 -11.61 7.69
N ALA A 251 8.78 -12.76 8.13
CA ALA A 251 9.97 -12.82 8.98
C ALA A 251 11.23 -12.32 8.23
N LYS A 252 11.44 -12.81 6.99
CA LYS A 252 12.51 -12.35 6.10
C LYS A 252 12.45 -10.84 5.91
N ASN A 253 11.28 -10.35 5.55
CA ASN A 253 11.08 -8.94 5.22
C ASN A 253 11.16 -8.03 6.46
N SER A 254 10.79 -8.51 7.66
CA SER A 254 10.96 -7.75 8.92
C SER A 254 12.43 -7.44 9.20
N VAL A 255 13.33 -8.42 9.00
CA VAL A 255 14.78 -8.22 9.15
C VAL A 255 15.31 -7.26 8.08
N TYR A 256 14.89 -7.51 6.83
CA TYR A 256 15.36 -6.72 5.70
C TYR A 256 14.90 -5.25 5.76
N LEU A 257 13.66 -4.99 6.16
CA LEU A 257 13.09 -3.64 6.32
C LEU A 257 13.90 -2.80 7.32
N VAL A 258 14.24 -3.37 8.49
CA VAL A 258 15.06 -2.71 9.50
C VAL A 258 16.42 -2.33 8.93
N TYR A 259 17.14 -3.30 8.34
CA TYR A 259 18.44 -3.06 7.75
C TYR A 259 18.44 -2.02 6.63
N LYS A 260 17.44 -2.11 5.75
CA LYS A 260 17.34 -1.29 4.55
C LYS A 260 17.11 0.18 4.87
N ASN A 261 16.20 0.48 5.80
CA ASN A 261 15.68 1.83 6.01
C ASN A 261 16.26 2.54 7.24
N MET A 262 16.67 1.81 8.28
CA MET A 262 17.20 2.40 9.50
C MET A 262 18.71 2.63 9.40
N PRO A 263 19.23 3.85 9.63
CA PRO A 263 20.65 4.06 9.79
C PRO A 263 21.18 3.36 11.05
N PRO A 264 22.50 3.08 11.16
CA PRO A 264 23.06 2.33 12.29
C PRO A 264 22.67 2.87 13.65
N VAL A 265 22.69 4.18 13.84
CA VAL A 265 22.28 4.85 15.10
C VAL A 265 20.82 4.53 15.45
N GLN A 266 19.93 4.55 14.47
CA GLN A 266 18.51 4.23 14.69
C GLN A 266 18.31 2.74 15.01
N ILE A 267 19.10 1.84 14.38
CA ILE A 267 19.09 0.41 14.73
C ILE A 267 19.53 0.22 16.19
N LEU A 268 20.59 0.89 16.61
CA LEU A 268 21.09 0.80 18.01
C LEU A 268 20.06 1.34 19.01
N LEU A 269 19.41 2.47 18.72
CA LEU A 269 18.36 3.02 19.59
C LEU A 269 17.15 2.08 19.72
N ASN A 270 16.80 1.38 18.66
CA ASN A 270 15.67 0.46 18.66
C ASN A 270 16.05 -0.98 19.04
N LEU A 271 17.34 -1.30 19.23
CA LEU A 271 17.80 -2.69 19.42
C LEU A 271 17.09 -3.41 20.58
N PRO A 272 16.91 -2.82 21.78
CA PRO A 272 16.18 -3.49 22.86
C PRO A 272 14.73 -3.81 22.48
N PHE A 273 14.05 -2.88 21.80
CA PHE A 273 12.67 -3.06 21.34
C PHE A 273 12.57 -4.10 20.22
N LEU A 274 13.52 -4.08 19.28
CA LEU A 274 13.59 -5.08 18.19
C LEU A 274 13.79 -6.48 18.77
N LEU A 275 14.73 -6.65 19.71
CA LEU A 275 14.96 -7.94 20.37
C LEU A 275 13.69 -8.41 21.09
N ALA A 276 13.04 -7.55 21.87
CA ALA A 276 11.77 -7.87 22.52
C ALA A 276 10.69 -8.26 21.50
N GLY A 277 10.52 -7.46 20.44
CA GLY A 277 9.53 -7.70 19.40
C GLY A 277 9.73 -9.01 18.65
N PHE A 278 10.96 -9.35 18.28
CA PHE A 278 11.31 -10.62 17.64
C PHE A 278 11.12 -11.81 18.59
N SER A 279 11.48 -11.67 19.88
CA SER A 279 11.27 -12.71 20.89
C SER A 279 9.78 -13.00 21.09
N VAL A 280 8.93 -11.97 21.22
CA VAL A 280 7.48 -12.14 21.35
C VAL A 280 6.90 -12.84 20.11
N LYS A 281 7.31 -12.45 18.90
CA LYS A 281 6.87 -13.13 17.66
C LYS A 281 7.34 -14.58 17.61
N THR A 282 8.55 -14.87 18.05
CA THR A 282 9.07 -16.24 18.11
C THR A 282 8.21 -17.10 19.03
N LEU A 283 7.90 -16.62 20.24
CA LEU A 283 7.01 -17.31 21.18
C LEU A 283 5.58 -17.47 20.64
N PHE A 284 5.06 -16.43 19.96
CA PHE A 284 3.75 -16.50 19.32
C PHE A 284 3.70 -17.59 18.24
N PHE A 285 4.69 -17.64 17.35
CA PHE A 285 4.74 -18.65 16.29
C PHE A 285 5.10 -20.05 16.81
N LEU A 286 5.81 -20.15 17.93
CA LEU A 286 5.99 -21.42 18.63
C LEU A 286 4.64 -21.98 19.08
N LYS A 287 3.80 -21.15 19.73
CA LYS A 287 2.46 -21.55 20.15
C LYS A 287 1.52 -21.90 18.97
N LYS A 288 1.77 -21.34 17.79
CA LYS A 288 1.00 -21.60 16.56
C LYS A 288 1.54 -22.76 15.72
N GLY A 289 2.63 -23.42 16.12
CA GLY A 289 3.28 -24.48 15.34
C GLY A 289 4.03 -24.00 14.10
N LEU A 290 4.26 -22.69 13.96
CA LEU A 290 4.86 -22.05 12.78
C LEU A 290 6.28 -21.49 13.04
N VAL A 291 6.89 -21.85 14.18
CA VAL A 291 8.21 -21.34 14.58
C VAL A 291 9.30 -21.69 13.58
N LYS A 292 9.24 -22.88 12.95
CA LYS A 292 10.22 -23.30 11.93
C LYS A 292 10.22 -22.30 10.75
N SER A 293 9.05 -21.97 10.22
CA SER A 293 8.92 -21.02 9.11
C SER A 293 9.34 -19.60 9.51
N TRP A 294 9.04 -19.18 10.76
CA TRP A 294 9.51 -17.92 11.31
C TRP A 294 11.03 -17.83 11.40
N LEU A 295 11.70 -18.86 11.95
CA LEU A 295 13.16 -18.90 12.07
C LEU A 295 13.85 -19.00 10.70
N GLN A 296 13.30 -19.82 9.77
CA GLN A 296 13.81 -19.90 8.40
C GLN A 296 13.73 -18.54 7.69
N GLY A 297 12.59 -17.84 7.78
CA GLY A 297 12.44 -16.52 7.20
C GLY A 297 13.41 -15.51 7.82
N THR A 298 13.57 -15.51 9.15
CA THR A 298 14.52 -14.64 9.84
C THR A 298 15.95 -14.86 9.33
N PHE A 299 16.36 -16.14 9.19
CA PHE A 299 17.67 -16.48 8.65
C PHE A 299 17.84 -16.05 7.19
N GLU A 300 16.82 -16.23 6.34
CA GLU A 300 16.83 -15.73 4.97
C GLU A 300 16.96 -14.21 4.91
N GLY A 301 16.30 -13.49 5.83
CA GLY A 301 16.46 -12.05 5.98
C GLY A 301 17.89 -11.65 6.30
N LEU A 302 18.54 -12.33 7.24
CA LEU A 302 19.94 -12.11 7.58
C LEU A 302 20.87 -12.40 6.39
N ARG A 303 20.64 -13.50 5.66
CA ARG A 303 21.40 -13.80 4.42
C ARG A 303 21.24 -12.70 3.37
N LEU A 304 20.01 -12.20 3.17
CA LEU A 304 19.75 -11.11 2.23
C LEU A 304 20.52 -9.85 2.62
N VAL A 305 20.49 -9.47 3.89
CA VAL A 305 21.23 -8.31 4.44
C VAL A 305 22.72 -8.42 4.19
N CYS A 306 23.31 -9.60 4.36
CA CYS A 306 24.74 -9.87 4.12
C CYS A 306 25.09 -9.99 2.63
N SER A 307 24.10 -10.14 1.73
CA SER A 307 24.32 -10.30 0.29
C SER A 307 24.64 -8.96 -0.39
N LYS A 308 25.29 -9.01 -1.57
CA LYS A 308 25.49 -7.84 -2.43
C LYS A 308 24.14 -7.18 -2.78
N LYS A 309 23.14 -7.99 -3.16
CA LYS A 309 21.80 -7.53 -3.56
C LYS A 309 21.10 -6.71 -2.45
N GLY A 310 21.12 -7.21 -1.20
CA GLY A 310 20.52 -6.50 -0.07
C GLY A 310 21.26 -5.21 0.29
N ARG A 311 22.59 -5.21 0.18
CA ARG A 311 23.43 -4.02 0.44
C ARG A 311 23.21 -2.90 -0.58
N GLU A 312 23.05 -3.23 -1.85
CA GLU A 312 22.79 -2.25 -2.92
C GLU A 312 21.48 -1.48 -2.75
N LYS A 313 20.48 -2.12 -2.13
CA LYS A 313 19.17 -1.51 -1.88
C LYS A 313 19.06 -0.73 -0.57
N ARG A 314 20.12 -0.73 0.25
CA ARG A 314 20.12 0.00 1.52
C ARG A 314 20.00 1.50 1.33
N VAL A 315 19.07 2.14 2.02
CA VAL A 315 18.90 3.59 2.02
C VAL A 315 20.11 4.23 2.72
N ARG A 316 20.82 5.09 2.02
CA ARG A 316 21.98 5.80 2.58
C ARG A 316 21.48 6.94 3.46
N PHE A 317 22.07 7.06 4.64
CA PHE A 317 21.84 8.21 5.51
C PHE A 317 22.44 9.46 4.87
N VAL A 318 21.66 10.55 4.86
CA VAL A 318 22.08 11.87 4.43
C VAL A 318 21.80 12.85 5.57
N SER A 319 22.79 13.64 5.96
CA SER A 319 22.69 14.54 7.12
C SER A 319 21.55 15.57 7.02
N SER A 320 21.25 16.03 5.80
CA SER A 320 20.11 16.93 5.55
C SER A 320 18.74 16.32 5.90
N ARG A 321 18.65 15.00 6.04
CA ARG A 321 17.44 14.26 6.43
C ARG A 321 17.38 13.89 7.92
N PHE A 322 18.28 14.42 8.73
CA PHE A 322 18.34 14.11 10.16
C PHE A 322 17.00 14.31 10.86
N PHE A 323 16.34 15.46 10.64
CA PHE A 323 15.03 15.73 11.26
C PHE A 323 13.92 14.78 10.81
N ALA A 324 13.96 14.31 9.56
CA ALA A 324 13.03 13.28 9.09
C ALA A 324 13.23 11.97 9.87
N TYR A 325 14.47 11.53 10.05
CA TYR A 325 14.76 10.34 10.87
C TYR A 325 14.38 10.53 12.34
N ALA A 326 14.60 11.72 12.93
CA ALA A 326 14.19 12.02 14.29
C ALA A 326 12.65 11.96 14.44
N ARG A 327 11.90 12.52 13.47
CA ARG A 327 10.43 12.44 13.44
C ARG A 327 9.96 10.99 13.31
N ILE A 328 10.57 10.20 12.42
CA ILE A 328 10.27 8.77 12.27
C ILE A 328 10.56 8.04 13.60
N GLN A 329 11.70 8.31 14.25
CA GLN A 329 12.03 7.66 15.53
C GLN A 329 10.98 7.95 16.61
N TRP A 330 10.51 9.19 16.72
CA TRP A 330 9.41 9.53 17.62
C TRP A 330 8.13 8.78 17.28
N GLU A 331 7.81 8.68 15.99
CA GLU A 331 6.63 7.95 15.52
C GLU A 331 6.72 6.45 15.83
N LEU A 332 7.91 5.83 15.65
CA LEU A 332 8.14 4.43 16.00
C LEU A 332 7.85 4.14 17.48
N PHE A 333 8.25 5.04 18.39
CA PHE A 333 7.97 4.90 19.83
C PHE A 333 6.48 5.14 20.13
N ARG A 334 5.89 6.20 19.59
CA ARG A 334 4.48 6.50 19.76
C ARG A 334 3.60 5.33 19.29
N ASN A 335 3.96 4.68 18.20
CA ASN A 335 3.19 3.57 17.62
C ASN A 335 3.25 2.29 18.48
N ILE A 336 4.19 2.14 19.44
CA ILE A 336 4.11 1.09 20.45
C ILE A 336 2.84 1.25 21.30
N TRP A 337 2.53 2.49 21.74
CA TRP A 337 1.33 2.76 22.53
C TRP A 337 0.05 2.48 21.76
N TYR A 338 0.01 2.84 20.46
CA TYR A 338 -1.12 2.48 19.61
C TYR A 338 -1.28 0.97 19.51
N ARG A 339 -0.19 0.21 19.40
CA ARG A 339 -0.24 -1.26 19.31
C ARG A 339 -0.76 -1.92 20.59
N ILE A 340 -0.46 -1.35 21.76
CA ILE A 340 -0.92 -1.87 23.06
C ILE A 340 -2.41 -1.61 23.27
N ARG A 341 -2.93 -0.50 22.73
CA ARG A 341 -4.35 -0.09 22.90
C ARG A 341 -5.30 -0.74 21.88
N LEU A 342 -4.77 -1.29 20.80
CA LEU A 342 -5.53 -2.06 19.81
C LEU A 342 -5.70 -3.52 20.24
#